data_d44764a04d61bff0c8ce45baf10cee9e
#
_entry.id   d44764a04d61bff0c8ce45baf10cee9e
#
_cell.length_a   1.000
_cell.length_b   1.000
_cell.length_c   1.000
_cell.angle_alpha   90.00
_cell.angle_beta   90.00
_cell.angle_gamma   90.00
#
_symmetry.space_group_name_H-M   'P 1'
#
loop_
_entity.id
_entity.type
_entity.pdbx_description
1 polymer ?
#
loop_
_entity_poly.entity_id
_entity_poly.type
_entity_poly.pdbx_seq_one_letter_code
_entity_poly.pdbx_strand_id
1 'polypeptide(L)'
;MSPETISTIILLGSFFIMIMLRFPIAYAVGISTILCMASMGQSLVSLPQLMVKGVWSYSLMAVPFFITMGVLMGTGGISERLIALAGSIVGWMRGGLAMVNIVASYFFGGISGSAAADTASLGSIMIPMMVDEGYDADFSTAVTITSSCEGLLVPPSHNMVIYATVAGGVSVGALFMAGYIPGALLAVALMIGSYIISVKKGYPKGEKFSVRVFIKQLWRSVWALLTVLIVVVGVVGGWFTATESAAIAVVYSLFVSVFVYKGLTWKGVWESLGKCIDTLAVVLILIAMSSAFGTCLTVLHVPAKAAALITGVSSNPIVVILLLNVILLVLGMIMDMSPIILIATPILLPVAQSVGIHPIQFGIMMVLNCGIGLLTPPVGAVLFIGSAVAKRPMEKVVRATLPFYICMLIALLLISFVPAVSLWLPKITGAL
;
A
#
# COMPACT_ATOMS: atom_id res chain seq x y z
N MET A 1 16.86 -35.31 11.35
CA MET A 1 15.88 -34.23 11.17
C MET A 1 14.49 -34.85 11.17
N SER A 2 13.53 -34.22 11.85
CA SER A 2 12.14 -34.73 11.78
C SER A 2 11.58 -34.52 10.34
N PRO A 3 10.63 -35.37 9.90
CA PRO A 3 9.97 -35.20 8.61
C PRO A 3 9.39 -33.78 8.41
N GLU A 4 8.82 -33.21 9.48
CA GLU A 4 8.30 -31.83 9.46
C GLU A 4 9.38 -30.78 9.22
N THR A 5 10.58 -30.97 9.79
CA THR A 5 11.70 -30.04 9.58
C THR A 5 12.17 -30.08 8.13
N ILE A 6 12.22 -31.28 7.53
CA ILE A 6 12.58 -31.45 6.11
C ILE A 6 11.55 -30.73 5.22
N SER A 7 10.26 -30.98 5.46
CA SER A 7 9.19 -30.33 4.67
C SER A 7 9.17 -28.81 4.86
N THR A 8 9.51 -28.30 6.05
CA THR A 8 9.66 -26.85 6.30
C THR A 8 10.82 -26.26 5.49
N ILE A 9 11.96 -26.97 5.46
CA ILE A 9 13.13 -26.53 4.66
C ILE A 9 12.81 -26.57 3.17
N ILE A 10 12.10 -27.60 2.71
CA ILE A 10 11.65 -27.69 1.31
C ILE A 10 10.74 -26.52 0.98
N LEU A 11 9.72 -26.23 1.81
CA LEU A 11 8.77 -25.15 1.58
C LEU A 11 9.47 -23.78 1.49
N LEU A 12 10.18 -23.40 2.55
CA LEU A 12 10.80 -22.08 2.63
C LEU A 12 12.04 -21.98 1.74
N GLY A 13 12.86 -23.04 1.71
CA GLY A 13 14.09 -23.06 0.89
C GLY A 13 13.80 -22.95 -0.60
N SER A 14 12.87 -23.77 -1.13
CA SER A 14 12.49 -23.70 -2.54
C SER A 14 11.85 -22.34 -2.89
N PHE A 15 11.03 -21.80 -2.00
CA PHE A 15 10.42 -20.48 -2.16
C PHE A 15 11.48 -19.37 -2.30
N PHE A 16 12.42 -19.29 -1.36
CA PHE A 16 13.47 -18.27 -1.41
C PHE A 16 14.44 -18.47 -2.57
N ILE A 17 14.80 -19.72 -2.91
CA ILE A 17 15.64 -20.02 -4.07
C ILE A 17 14.98 -19.53 -5.36
N MET A 18 13.68 -19.82 -5.56
CA MET A 18 12.96 -19.36 -6.76
C MET A 18 12.85 -17.85 -6.84
N ILE A 19 12.65 -17.15 -5.72
CA ILE A 19 12.69 -15.69 -5.71
C ILE A 19 14.06 -15.16 -6.11
N MET A 20 15.14 -15.74 -5.58
CA MET A 20 16.52 -15.37 -5.95
C MET A 20 16.80 -15.61 -7.44
N LEU A 21 16.21 -16.64 -8.02
CA LEU A 21 16.25 -16.95 -9.45
C LEU A 21 15.30 -16.07 -10.28
N ARG A 22 14.62 -15.09 -9.67
CA ARG A 22 13.69 -14.15 -10.31
C ARG A 22 12.44 -14.80 -10.90
N PHE A 23 12.00 -15.93 -10.38
CA PHE A 23 10.68 -16.47 -10.75
C PHE A 23 9.56 -15.53 -10.30
N PRO A 24 8.47 -15.39 -11.07
CA PRO A 24 7.30 -14.67 -10.60
C PRO A 24 6.78 -15.28 -9.30
N ILE A 25 6.42 -14.43 -8.33
CA ILE A 25 6.14 -14.83 -6.95
C ILE A 25 5.01 -15.87 -6.87
N ALA A 26 3.98 -15.74 -7.71
CA ALA A 26 2.88 -16.70 -7.76
C ALA A 26 3.37 -18.14 -8.06
N TYR A 27 4.30 -18.28 -9.00
CA TYR A 27 4.91 -19.59 -9.32
C TYR A 27 5.82 -20.07 -8.20
N ALA A 28 6.62 -19.18 -7.60
CA ALA A 28 7.49 -19.53 -6.47
C ALA A 28 6.66 -20.08 -5.29
N VAL A 29 5.57 -19.42 -4.93
CA VAL A 29 4.63 -19.87 -3.89
C VAL A 29 3.97 -21.20 -4.27
N GLY A 30 3.45 -21.32 -5.50
CA GLY A 30 2.74 -22.52 -5.96
C GLY A 30 3.65 -23.74 -6.03
N ILE A 31 4.82 -23.62 -6.66
CA ILE A 31 5.77 -24.74 -6.82
C ILE A 31 6.30 -25.18 -5.45
N SER A 32 6.67 -24.25 -4.57
CA SER A 32 7.14 -24.59 -3.22
C SER A 32 6.06 -25.30 -2.40
N THR A 33 4.79 -24.92 -2.58
CA THR A 33 3.66 -25.60 -1.96
C THR A 33 3.52 -27.03 -2.48
N ILE A 34 3.61 -27.24 -3.80
CA ILE A 34 3.57 -28.58 -4.41
C ILE A 34 4.68 -29.47 -3.87
N LEU A 35 5.90 -28.96 -3.84
CA LEU A 35 7.07 -29.72 -3.33
C LEU A 35 6.89 -30.07 -1.86
N CYS A 36 6.37 -29.15 -1.04
CA CYS A 36 6.09 -29.38 0.35
C CYS A 36 4.99 -30.43 0.56
N MET A 37 3.86 -30.32 -0.14
CA MET A 37 2.76 -31.29 -0.05
C MET A 37 3.22 -32.70 -0.47
N ALA A 38 4.02 -32.79 -1.53
CA ALA A 38 4.61 -34.04 -1.97
C ALA A 38 5.54 -34.63 -0.90
N SER A 39 6.37 -33.81 -0.24
CA SER A 39 7.28 -34.26 0.84
C SER A 39 6.53 -34.74 2.09
N MET A 40 5.33 -34.20 2.33
CA MET A 40 4.45 -34.62 3.44
C MET A 40 3.56 -35.83 3.05
N GLY A 41 3.64 -36.36 1.84
CA GLY A 41 2.75 -37.40 1.35
C GLY A 41 1.30 -36.99 1.22
N GLN A 42 1.01 -35.68 1.15
CA GLN A 42 -0.34 -35.18 0.99
C GLN A 42 -0.82 -35.29 -0.47
N SER A 43 -2.11 -35.52 -0.67
CA SER A 43 -2.70 -35.57 -2.00
C SER A 43 -2.63 -34.21 -2.69
N LEU A 44 -2.02 -34.15 -3.87
CA LEU A 44 -1.97 -32.93 -4.69
C LEU A 44 -3.36 -32.48 -5.18
N VAL A 45 -4.38 -33.33 -5.10
CA VAL A 45 -5.77 -32.97 -5.43
C VAL A 45 -6.33 -31.93 -4.45
N SER A 46 -5.81 -31.86 -3.23
CA SER A 46 -6.20 -30.83 -2.26
C SER A 46 -5.68 -29.43 -2.62
N LEU A 47 -4.64 -29.31 -3.44
CA LEU A 47 -4.08 -28.01 -3.83
C LEU A 47 -5.10 -27.11 -4.54
N PRO A 48 -5.76 -27.52 -5.64
CA PRO A 48 -6.80 -26.71 -6.27
C PRO A 48 -7.96 -26.38 -5.33
N GLN A 49 -8.32 -27.30 -4.43
CA GLN A 49 -9.38 -27.06 -3.44
C GLN A 49 -8.99 -25.93 -2.47
N LEU A 50 -7.76 -25.94 -1.97
CA LEU A 50 -7.24 -24.88 -1.09
C LEU A 50 -7.12 -23.53 -1.83
N MET A 51 -6.73 -23.56 -3.10
CA MET A 51 -6.68 -22.38 -3.95
C MET A 51 -8.06 -21.75 -4.14
N VAL A 52 -9.06 -22.55 -4.52
CA VAL A 52 -10.44 -22.07 -4.69
C VAL A 52 -11.00 -21.56 -3.36
N LYS A 53 -10.80 -22.29 -2.26
CA LYS A 53 -11.21 -21.86 -0.93
C LYS A 53 -10.57 -20.51 -0.53
N GLY A 54 -9.31 -20.28 -0.91
CA GLY A 54 -8.58 -19.04 -0.62
C GLY A 54 -9.17 -17.80 -1.28
N VAL A 55 -9.69 -17.93 -2.49
CA VAL A 55 -10.33 -16.81 -3.20
C VAL A 55 -11.84 -16.73 -2.94
N TRP A 56 -12.44 -17.76 -2.37
CA TRP A 56 -13.86 -17.79 -2.03
C TRP A 56 -14.12 -17.07 -0.71
N SER A 57 -13.98 -15.76 -0.71
CA SER A 57 -14.27 -14.91 0.44
C SER A 57 -15.04 -13.69 -0.01
N TYR A 58 -16.16 -13.41 0.68
CA TYR A 58 -16.97 -12.22 0.41
C TYR A 58 -16.18 -10.93 0.57
N SER A 59 -15.34 -10.86 1.58
CA SER A 59 -14.50 -9.67 1.83
C SER A 59 -13.48 -9.43 0.70
N LEU A 60 -12.94 -10.49 0.09
CA LEU A 60 -12.01 -10.37 -1.03
C LEU A 60 -12.66 -9.84 -2.31
N MET A 61 -13.98 -9.93 -2.44
CA MET A 61 -14.70 -9.33 -3.58
C MET A 61 -14.59 -7.79 -3.60
N ALA A 62 -14.25 -7.16 -2.48
CA ALA A 62 -13.97 -5.73 -2.45
C ALA A 62 -12.70 -5.35 -3.24
N VAL A 63 -11.72 -6.25 -3.33
CA VAL A 63 -10.43 -6.00 -4.01
C VAL A 63 -10.62 -5.69 -5.50
N PRO A 64 -11.33 -6.51 -6.30
CA PRO A 64 -11.67 -6.17 -7.68
C PRO A 64 -12.31 -4.80 -7.85
N PHE A 65 -13.28 -4.49 -7.01
CA PHE A 65 -13.98 -3.21 -7.08
C PHE A 65 -13.07 -2.03 -6.75
N PHE A 66 -12.25 -2.11 -5.69
CA PHE A 66 -11.31 -1.02 -5.37
C PHE A 66 -10.25 -0.80 -6.45
N ILE A 67 -9.71 -1.89 -7.04
CA ILE A 67 -8.77 -1.77 -8.16
C ILE A 67 -9.46 -1.12 -9.36
N THR A 68 -10.67 -1.53 -9.69
CA THR A 68 -11.43 -0.95 -10.80
C THR A 68 -11.75 0.53 -10.55
N MET A 69 -12.19 0.88 -9.35
CA MET A 69 -12.41 2.28 -8.94
C MET A 69 -11.13 3.11 -9.14
N GLY A 70 -10.00 2.64 -8.62
CA GLY A 70 -8.71 3.33 -8.72
C GLY A 70 -8.26 3.56 -10.15
N VAL A 71 -8.40 2.56 -11.03
CA VAL A 71 -8.04 2.68 -12.46
C VAL A 71 -8.96 3.65 -13.19
N LEU A 72 -10.29 3.56 -12.98
CA LEU A 72 -11.26 4.46 -13.62
C LEU A 72 -11.03 5.92 -13.20
N MET A 73 -10.74 6.14 -11.92
CA MET A 73 -10.48 7.47 -11.40
C MET A 73 -9.12 8.02 -11.85
N GLY A 74 -8.08 7.19 -11.88
CA GLY A 74 -6.75 7.58 -12.35
C GLY A 74 -6.72 8.01 -13.82
N THR A 75 -7.52 7.35 -14.68
CA THR A 75 -7.65 7.69 -16.10
C THR A 75 -8.73 8.75 -16.38
N GLY A 76 -9.63 9.00 -15.43
CA GLY A 76 -10.78 9.90 -15.56
C GLY A 76 -10.51 11.41 -15.39
N GLY A 77 -9.24 11.84 -15.33
CA GLY A 77 -8.86 13.26 -15.19
C GLY A 77 -9.05 13.81 -13.77
N ILE A 78 -9.02 12.95 -12.78
CA ILE A 78 -9.18 13.32 -11.37
C ILE A 78 -7.87 13.83 -10.77
N SER A 79 -6.73 13.24 -11.19
CA SER A 79 -5.39 13.61 -10.72
C SER A 79 -5.12 15.11 -10.84
N GLU A 80 -5.42 15.71 -11.98
CA GLU A 80 -5.25 17.15 -12.24
C GLU A 80 -6.05 18.03 -11.26
N ARG A 81 -7.26 17.58 -10.90
CA ARG A 81 -8.14 18.32 -9.99
C ARG A 81 -7.66 18.23 -8.55
N LEU A 82 -7.16 17.07 -8.15
CA LEU A 82 -6.57 16.89 -6.82
C LEU A 82 -5.26 17.66 -6.66
N ILE A 83 -4.43 17.70 -7.71
CA ILE A 83 -3.22 18.56 -7.76
C ILE A 83 -3.61 20.03 -7.60
N ALA A 84 -4.63 20.48 -8.33
CA ALA A 84 -5.09 21.87 -8.24
C ALA A 84 -5.68 22.22 -6.85
N LEU A 85 -6.39 21.28 -6.22
CA LEU A 85 -6.87 21.42 -4.85
C LEU A 85 -5.71 21.49 -3.86
N ALA A 86 -4.77 20.54 -3.93
CA ALA A 86 -3.56 20.53 -3.10
C ALA A 86 -2.75 21.83 -3.28
N GLY A 87 -2.61 22.31 -4.53
CA GLY A 87 -1.95 23.57 -4.85
C GLY A 87 -2.60 24.76 -4.15
N SER A 88 -3.92 24.78 -4.06
CA SER A 88 -4.64 25.86 -3.36
C SER A 88 -4.46 25.83 -1.83
N ILE A 89 -4.09 24.68 -1.25
CA ILE A 89 -3.90 24.53 0.20
C ILE A 89 -2.46 24.84 0.60
N VAL A 90 -1.47 24.24 -0.06
CA VAL A 90 -0.06 24.26 0.36
C VAL A 90 0.89 24.90 -0.64
N GLY A 91 0.43 25.24 -1.85
CA GLY A 91 1.27 25.75 -2.93
C GLY A 91 2.03 27.04 -2.61
N TRP A 92 1.54 27.84 -1.66
CA TRP A 92 2.17 29.07 -1.19
C TRP A 92 3.46 28.89 -0.38
N MET A 93 3.73 27.66 0.06
CA MET A 93 4.93 27.36 0.84
C MET A 93 6.19 27.39 -0.03
N ARG A 94 7.36 27.51 0.60
CA ARG A 94 8.63 27.36 -0.13
C ARG A 94 8.80 25.91 -0.56
N GLY A 95 9.18 25.68 -1.82
CA GLY A 95 9.10 24.35 -2.41
C GLY A 95 7.66 23.92 -2.66
N GLY A 96 6.78 24.88 -3.01
CA GLY A 96 5.32 24.71 -3.09
C GLY A 96 4.89 23.49 -3.88
N LEU A 97 5.51 23.20 -5.05
CA LEU A 97 5.15 22.02 -5.84
C LEU A 97 5.53 20.71 -5.17
N ALA A 98 6.59 20.65 -4.35
CA ALA A 98 6.89 19.46 -3.57
C ALA A 98 5.83 19.20 -2.48
N MET A 99 5.35 20.28 -1.83
CA MET A 99 4.24 20.19 -0.87
C MET A 99 2.94 19.77 -1.55
N VAL A 100 2.68 20.33 -2.74
CA VAL A 100 1.51 19.96 -3.56
C VAL A 100 1.54 18.49 -3.94
N ASN A 101 2.70 17.97 -4.33
CA ASN A 101 2.86 16.56 -4.67
C ASN A 101 2.51 15.65 -3.48
N ILE A 102 3.02 15.94 -2.29
CA ILE A 102 2.73 15.17 -1.06
C ILE A 102 1.23 15.22 -0.74
N VAL A 103 0.62 16.41 -0.69
CA VAL A 103 -0.81 16.53 -0.36
C VAL A 103 -1.70 15.93 -1.46
N ALA A 104 -1.30 16.04 -2.72
CA ALA A 104 -2.03 15.40 -3.83
C ALA A 104 -1.96 13.87 -3.72
N SER A 105 -0.80 13.29 -3.37
CA SER A 105 -0.65 11.85 -3.12
C SER A 105 -1.52 11.39 -1.94
N TYR A 106 -1.64 12.18 -0.88
CA TYR A 106 -2.52 11.87 0.23
C TYR A 106 -4.00 11.76 -0.21
N PHE A 107 -4.48 12.71 -1.02
CA PHE A 107 -5.84 12.65 -1.56
C PHE A 107 -6.02 11.55 -2.59
N PHE A 108 -5.06 11.39 -3.50
CA PHE A 108 -5.13 10.39 -4.56
C PHE A 108 -4.98 8.97 -4.01
N GLY A 109 -4.23 8.80 -2.94
CA GLY A 109 -4.06 7.55 -2.23
C GLY A 109 -5.38 6.96 -1.76
N GLY A 110 -6.27 7.80 -1.20
CA GLY A 110 -7.63 7.41 -0.85
C GLY A 110 -8.53 7.00 -2.03
N ILE A 111 -7.99 7.07 -3.25
CA ILE A 111 -8.69 6.67 -4.47
C ILE A 111 -8.03 5.45 -5.09
N SER A 112 -6.70 5.49 -5.27
CA SER A 112 -5.95 4.44 -5.96
C SER A 112 -5.60 3.24 -5.07
N GLY A 113 -5.33 3.49 -3.79
CA GLY A 113 -4.86 2.47 -2.85
C GLY A 113 -3.53 1.80 -3.24
N SER A 114 -2.76 2.39 -4.16
CA SER A 114 -1.56 1.79 -4.76
C SER A 114 -0.46 2.80 -5.00
N ALA A 115 0.69 2.62 -4.36
CA ALA A 115 1.87 3.47 -4.56
C ALA A 115 2.38 3.44 -6.02
N ALA A 116 2.29 2.30 -6.69
CA ALA A 116 2.68 2.16 -8.09
C ALA A 116 1.78 2.99 -9.02
N ALA A 117 0.46 2.93 -8.80
CA ALA A 117 -0.52 3.71 -9.58
C ALA A 117 -0.39 5.21 -9.32
N ASP A 118 -0.15 5.61 -8.07
CA ASP A 118 0.10 6.99 -7.68
C ASP A 118 1.37 7.52 -8.36
N THR A 119 2.50 6.83 -8.22
CA THR A 119 3.76 7.21 -8.88
C THR A 119 3.63 7.33 -10.40
N ALA A 120 2.91 6.42 -11.04
CA ALA A 120 2.71 6.46 -12.49
C ALA A 120 1.79 7.63 -12.90
N SER A 121 0.69 7.84 -12.18
CA SER A 121 -0.33 8.85 -12.53
C SER A 121 0.10 10.26 -12.13
N LEU A 122 0.27 10.52 -10.82
CA LEU A 122 0.70 11.84 -10.34
C LEU A 122 2.12 12.17 -10.78
N GLY A 123 3.02 11.18 -10.78
CA GLY A 123 4.42 11.37 -11.18
C GLY A 123 4.56 11.83 -12.62
N SER A 124 3.73 11.32 -13.54
CA SER A 124 3.75 11.73 -14.95
C SER A 124 3.39 13.21 -15.15
N ILE A 125 2.67 13.82 -14.21
CA ILE A 125 2.26 15.22 -14.23
C ILE A 125 3.21 16.07 -13.36
N MET A 126 3.44 15.63 -12.11
CA MET A 126 4.14 16.44 -11.12
C MET A 126 5.65 16.52 -11.37
N ILE A 127 6.29 15.43 -11.83
CA ILE A 127 7.74 15.45 -12.07
C ILE A 127 8.10 16.46 -13.17
N PRO A 128 7.50 16.43 -14.38
CA PRO A 128 7.77 17.45 -15.39
C PRO A 128 7.45 18.87 -14.89
N MET A 129 6.28 19.07 -14.26
CA MET A 129 5.87 20.38 -13.72
C MET A 129 6.89 20.94 -12.73
N MET A 130 7.42 20.10 -11.83
CA MET A 130 8.46 20.52 -10.88
C MET A 130 9.77 20.85 -11.60
N VAL A 131 10.19 20.07 -12.58
CA VAL A 131 11.41 20.31 -13.36
C VAL A 131 11.31 21.61 -14.15
N ASP A 132 10.18 21.89 -14.77
CA ASP A 132 9.93 23.13 -15.53
C ASP A 132 9.97 24.36 -14.60
N GLU A 133 9.59 24.22 -13.34
CA GLU A 133 9.69 25.27 -12.30
C GLU A 133 11.09 25.34 -11.64
N GLY A 134 12.07 24.61 -12.17
CA GLY A 134 13.47 24.68 -11.73
C GLY A 134 13.85 23.77 -10.56
N TYR A 135 13.03 22.76 -10.24
CA TYR A 135 13.40 21.75 -9.26
C TYR A 135 14.33 20.71 -9.90
N ASP A 136 15.21 20.17 -9.10
CA ASP A 136 16.05 19.05 -9.50
C ASP A 136 15.19 17.81 -9.81
N ALA A 137 15.44 17.16 -10.95
CA ALA A 137 14.63 16.02 -11.41
C ALA A 137 14.74 14.81 -10.46
N ASP A 138 15.92 14.58 -9.86
CA ASP A 138 16.10 13.46 -8.93
C ASP A 138 15.35 13.75 -7.62
N PHE A 139 15.33 15.00 -7.13
CA PHE A 139 14.53 15.42 -5.99
C PHE A 139 13.03 15.32 -6.27
N SER A 140 12.58 15.79 -7.43
CA SER A 140 11.17 15.71 -7.84
C SER A 140 10.68 14.26 -7.88
N THR A 141 11.51 13.38 -8.42
CA THR A 141 11.23 11.94 -8.45
C THR A 141 11.20 11.35 -7.03
N ALA A 142 12.18 11.69 -6.18
CA ALA A 142 12.24 11.20 -4.81
C ALA A 142 11.00 11.61 -3.98
N VAL A 143 10.55 12.87 -4.08
CA VAL A 143 9.31 13.33 -3.44
C VAL A 143 8.11 12.51 -3.92
N THR A 144 7.97 12.36 -5.23
CA THR A 144 6.83 11.64 -5.84
C THR A 144 6.75 10.18 -5.40
N ILE A 145 7.87 9.44 -5.45
CA ILE A 145 7.86 8.03 -5.04
C ILE A 145 7.65 7.84 -3.54
N THR A 146 8.15 8.76 -2.71
CA THR A 146 7.97 8.66 -1.25
C THR A 146 6.57 9.04 -0.82
N SER A 147 5.98 10.09 -1.41
CA SER A 147 4.60 10.48 -1.14
C SER A 147 3.59 9.44 -1.62
N SER A 148 3.88 8.69 -2.69
CA SER A 148 2.98 7.63 -3.17
C SER A 148 2.73 6.53 -2.14
N CYS A 149 3.63 6.34 -1.15
CA CYS A 149 3.42 5.41 -0.04
C CYS A 149 2.26 5.84 0.89
N GLU A 150 1.87 7.10 0.90
CA GLU A 150 0.68 7.57 1.61
C GLU A 150 -0.57 6.88 1.09
N GLY A 151 -0.62 6.62 -0.22
CA GLY A 151 -1.72 5.92 -0.87
C GLY A 151 -1.92 4.47 -0.42
N LEU A 152 -0.94 3.88 0.23
CA LEU A 152 -1.10 2.55 0.83
C LEU A 152 -1.80 2.62 2.19
N LEU A 153 -1.60 3.73 2.91
CA LEU A 153 -2.13 3.96 4.26
C LEU A 153 -3.50 4.64 4.25
N VAL A 154 -3.74 5.52 3.28
CA VAL A 154 -5.00 6.29 3.22
C VAL A 154 -6.11 5.43 2.61
N PRO A 155 -7.23 5.21 3.32
CA PRO A 155 -8.32 4.40 2.80
C PRO A 155 -9.13 5.12 1.69
N PRO A 156 -9.76 4.32 0.83
CA PRO A 156 -9.79 2.85 0.80
C PRO A 156 -8.54 2.24 0.15
N SER A 157 -8.02 1.17 0.74
CA SER A 157 -6.85 0.44 0.23
C SER A 157 -7.16 -1.05 0.08
N HIS A 158 -6.96 -1.59 -1.11
CA HIS A 158 -7.16 -3.03 -1.36
C HIS A 158 -6.19 -3.90 -0.54
N ASN A 159 -4.99 -3.41 -0.24
CA ASN A 159 -4.02 -4.11 0.60
C ASN A 159 -4.52 -4.25 2.05
N MET A 160 -5.22 -3.25 2.59
CA MET A 160 -5.85 -3.33 3.90
C MET A 160 -6.96 -4.38 3.92
N VAL A 161 -7.72 -4.53 2.84
CA VAL A 161 -8.75 -5.56 2.71
C VAL A 161 -8.12 -6.95 2.70
N ILE A 162 -7.04 -7.14 1.93
CA ILE A 162 -6.27 -8.40 1.91
C ILE A 162 -5.76 -8.71 3.32
N TYR A 163 -5.16 -7.74 4.01
CA TYR A 163 -4.67 -7.91 5.37
C TYR A 163 -5.80 -8.32 6.34
N ALA A 164 -6.91 -7.61 6.34
CA ALA A 164 -8.05 -7.91 7.21
C ALA A 164 -8.58 -9.34 7.01
N THR A 165 -8.59 -9.80 5.75
CA THR A 165 -9.03 -11.17 5.40
C THR A 165 -8.05 -12.23 5.92
N VAL A 166 -6.74 -12.00 5.79
CA VAL A 166 -5.70 -12.96 6.20
C VAL A 166 -5.49 -12.97 7.70
N ALA A 167 -5.57 -11.80 8.33
CA ALA A 167 -5.42 -11.66 9.78
C ALA A 167 -6.54 -12.34 10.58
N GLY A 168 -7.73 -12.50 9.97
CA GLY A 168 -8.91 -13.09 10.61
C GLY A 168 -9.44 -12.25 11.78
N GLY A 169 -10.71 -11.95 11.80
CA GLY A 169 -11.34 -11.20 12.89
C GLY A 169 -11.00 -9.70 12.95
N VAL A 170 -10.29 -9.14 11.96
CA VAL A 170 -10.01 -7.71 11.86
C VAL A 170 -11.06 -7.04 10.98
N SER A 171 -11.73 -6.01 11.53
CA SER A 171 -12.69 -5.21 10.77
C SER A 171 -12.00 -4.36 9.71
N VAL A 172 -12.46 -4.44 8.46
CA VAL A 172 -11.96 -3.60 7.36
C VAL A 172 -12.24 -2.11 7.66
N GLY A 173 -13.41 -1.79 8.22
CA GLY A 173 -13.74 -0.41 8.60
C GLY A 173 -12.83 0.13 9.69
N ALA A 174 -12.53 -0.67 10.71
CA ALA A 174 -11.58 -0.29 11.75
C ALA A 174 -10.17 -0.07 11.19
N LEU A 175 -9.73 -0.92 10.26
CA LEU A 175 -8.43 -0.79 9.61
C LEU A 175 -8.38 0.47 8.72
N PHE A 176 -9.46 0.79 8.01
CA PHE A 176 -9.58 2.03 7.25
C PHE A 176 -9.45 3.25 8.17
N MET A 177 -10.19 3.30 9.27
CA MET A 177 -10.04 4.40 10.23
C MET A 177 -8.62 4.51 10.77
N ALA A 178 -7.97 3.37 11.04
CA ALA A 178 -6.61 3.32 11.53
C ALA A 178 -5.55 3.89 10.57
N GLY A 179 -5.83 3.93 9.27
CA GLY A 179 -4.88 4.40 8.25
C GLY A 179 -4.77 5.93 8.11
N TYR A 180 -5.82 6.69 8.45
CA TYR A 180 -5.85 8.15 8.22
C TYR A 180 -4.79 8.92 8.98
N ILE A 181 -4.67 8.68 10.29
CA ILE A 181 -3.67 9.41 11.12
C ILE A 181 -2.25 9.01 10.74
N PRO A 182 -1.90 7.71 10.59
CA PRO A 182 -0.60 7.31 10.06
C PRO A 182 -0.27 7.89 8.69
N GLY A 183 -1.22 7.93 7.78
CA GLY A 183 -1.04 8.56 6.47
C GLY A 183 -0.76 10.06 6.58
N ALA A 184 -1.54 10.79 7.40
CA ALA A 184 -1.30 12.20 7.66
C ALA A 184 0.05 12.46 8.37
N LEU A 185 0.44 11.59 9.30
CA LEU A 185 1.74 11.65 9.96
C LEU A 185 2.89 11.50 8.95
N LEU A 186 2.77 10.55 8.02
CA LEU A 186 3.74 10.36 6.95
C LEU A 186 3.80 11.59 6.04
N ALA A 187 2.64 12.13 5.62
CA ALA A 187 2.57 13.35 4.81
C ALA A 187 3.29 14.52 5.49
N VAL A 188 3.01 14.76 6.77
CA VAL A 188 3.67 15.83 7.55
C VAL A 188 5.18 15.61 7.65
N ALA A 189 5.63 14.38 7.91
CA ALA A 189 7.05 14.06 7.98
C ALA A 189 7.75 14.31 6.64
N LEU A 190 7.14 13.89 5.52
CA LEU A 190 7.66 14.15 4.17
C LEU A 190 7.65 15.66 3.81
N MET A 191 6.60 16.38 4.22
CA MET A 191 6.53 17.84 4.03
C MET A 191 7.64 18.56 4.78
N ILE A 192 7.93 18.16 6.01
CA ILE A 192 9.06 18.73 6.79
C ILE A 192 10.38 18.46 6.06
N GLY A 193 10.62 17.21 5.64
CA GLY A 193 11.83 16.85 4.88
C GLY A 193 11.97 17.65 3.58
N SER A 194 10.88 17.70 2.79
CA SER A 194 10.83 18.47 1.54
C SER A 194 11.05 19.97 1.77
N TYR A 195 10.48 20.56 2.83
CA TYR A 195 10.65 21.95 3.16
C TYR A 195 12.12 22.30 3.50
N ILE A 196 12.75 21.47 4.34
CA ILE A 196 14.17 21.65 4.72
C ILE A 196 15.06 21.62 3.47
N ILE A 197 14.85 20.66 2.56
CA ILE A 197 15.61 20.55 1.32
C ILE A 197 15.33 21.74 0.40
N SER A 198 14.08 22.16 0.29
CA SER A 198 13.67 23.29 -0.55
C SER A 198 14.26 24.62 -0.09
N VAL A 199 14.38 24.82 1.22
CA VAL A 199 15.07 26.01 1.78
C VAL A 199 16.55 25.96 1.46
N LYS A 200 17.21 24.80 1.64
CA LYS A 200 18.66 24.64 1.37
C LYS A 200 19.00 24.81 -0.10
N LYS A 201 18.17 24.29 -1.01
CA LYS A 201 18.39 24.38 -2.47
C LYS A 201 17.83 25.67 -3.09
N GLY A 202 17.15 26.50 -2.32
CA GLY A 202 16.63 27.79 -2.81
C GLY A 202 15.45 27.67 -3.77
N TYR A 203 14.65 26.58 -3.70
CA TYR A 203 13.51 26.38 -4.59
C TYR A 203 12.46 27.48 -4.48
N PRO A 204 11.69 27.73 -5.57
CA PRO A 204 10.76 28.84 -5.62
C PRO A 204 9.68 28.75 -4.55
N LYS A 205 9.10 29.89 -4.24
CA LYS A 205 7.92 30.02 -3.39
C LYS A 205 6.73 30.30 -4.30
N GLY A 206 5.64 29.56 -4.05
CA GLY A 206 4.43 29.73 -4.86
C GLY A 206 3.63 30.98 -4.53
N GLU A 207 2.49 31.15 -5.21
CA GLU A 207 1.58 32.25 -5.02
C GLU A 207 0.92 32.24 -3.63
N LYS A 208 0.56 33.43 -3.13
CA LYS A 208 -0.08 33.55 -1.81
C LYS A 208 -1.40 32.79 -1.73
N PHE A 209 -1.70 32.21 -0.59
CA PHE A 209 -2.96 31.54 -0.31
C PHE A 209 -4.16 32.46 -0.57
N SER A 210 -5.15 31.97 -1.31
CA SER A 210 -6.40 32.68 -1.60
C SER A 210 -7.59 31.81 -1.30
N VAL A 211 -8.42 32.22 -0.35
CA VAL A 211 -9.67 31.53 0.02
C VAL A 211 -10.60 31.35 -1.18
N ARG A 212 -10.65 32.34 -2.08
CA ARG A 212 -11.49 32.27 -3.30
C ARG A 212 -11.02 31.16 -4.25
N VAL A 213 -9.69 31.02 -4.42
CA VAL A 213 -9.09 29.95 -5.23
C VAL A 213 -9.35 28.60 -4.57
N PHE A 214 -9.14 28.49 -3.25
CA PHE A 214 -9.40 27.27 -2.50
C PHE A 214 -10.86 26.79 -2.65
N ILE A 215 -11.85 27.65 -2.43
CA ILE A 215 -13.27 27.29 -2.56
C ILE A 215 -13.57 26.85 -4.00
N LYS A 216 -13.05 27.56 -5.01
CA LYS A 216 -13.23 27.19 -6.42
C LYS A 216 -12.66 25.81 -6.73
N GLN A 217 -11.45 25.49 -6.24
CA GLN A 217 -10.84 24.17 -6.49
C GLN A 217 -11.53 23.06 -5.68
N LEU A 218 -11.98 23.36 -4.47
CA LEU A 218 -12.76 22.42 -3.67
C LEU A 218 -14.05 22.02 -4.40
N TRP A 219 -14.82 22.97 -4.93
CA TRP A 219 -16.02 22.67 -5.72
C TRP A 219 -15.73 21.87 -7.00
N ARG A 220 -14.59 22.09 -7.64
CA ARG A 220 -14.17 21.30 -8.81
C ARG A 220 -13.77 19.87 -8.46
N SER A 221 -13.25 19.64 -7.27
CA SER A 221 -12.78 18.34 -6.79
C SER A 221 -13.81 17.60 -5.95
N VAL A 222 -14.96 18.23 -5.62
CA VAL A 222 -15.96 17.65 -4.71
C VAL A 222 -16.44 16.28 -5.17
N TRP A 223 -16.66 16.08 -6.45
CA TRP A 223 -17.10 14.80 -7.00
C TRP A 223 -16.07 13.68 -6.83
N ALA A 224 -14.78 14.00 -6.94
CA ALA A 224 -13.71 13.06 -6.66
C ALA A 224 -13.63 12.71 -5.16
N LEU A 225 -13.73 13.71 -4.29
CA LEU A 225 -13.70 13.52 -2.84
C LEU A 225 -14.92 12.75 -2.33
N LEU A 226 -16.09 12.93 -2.96
CA LEU A 226 -17.29 12.17 -2.61
C LEU A 226 -17.13 10.67 -2.84
N THR A 227 -16.30 10.22 -3.79
CA THR A 227 -16.03 8.79 -3.97
C THR A 227 -15.41 8.18 -2.70
N VAL A 228 -14.40 8.85 -2.15
CA VAL A 228 -13.76 8.41 -0.90
C VAL A 228 -14.75 8.47 0.26
N LEU A 229 -15.53 9.56 0.32
CA LEU A 229 -16.53 9.75 1.38
C LEU A 229 -17.61 8.65 1.36
N ILE A 230 -18.11 8.27 0.17
CA ILE A 230 -19.09 7.19 0.02
C ILE A 230 -18.55 5.88 0.60
N VAL A 231 -17.30 5.52 0.26
CA VAL A 231 -16.71 4.28 0.78
C VAL A 231 -16.52 4.36 2.29
N VAL A 232 -15.89 5.42 2.77
CA VAL A 232 -15.50 5.53 4.18
C VAL A 232 -16.72 5.66 5.08
N VAL A 233 -17.63 6.58 4.77
CA VAL A 233 -18.84 6.78 5.57
C VAL A 233 -19.75 5.56 5.49
N GLY A 234 -19.87 4.94 4.31
CA GLY A 234 -20.65 3.73 4.12
C GLY A 234 -20.19 2.56 5.00
N VAL A 235 -18.86 2.32 5.03
CA VAL A 235 -18.27 1.22 5.80
C VAL A 235 -18.23 1.53 7.29
N VAL A 236 -17.79 2.72 7.68
CA VAL A 236 -17.64 3.12 9.10
C VAL A 236 -19.00 3.34 9.76
N GLY A 237 -19.95 3.91 9.02
CA GLY A 237 -21.33 4.09 9.49
C GLY A 237 -22.11 2.77 9.59
N GLY A 238 -21.55 1.66 9.16
CA GLY A 238 -22.20 0.35 9.18
C GLY A 238 -23.38 0.24 8.19
N TRP A 239 -23.50 1.19 7.25
CA TRP A 239 -24.58 1.17 6.27
C TRP A 239 -24.33 0.14 5.17
N PHE A 240 -23.08 -0.08 4.83
CA PHE A 240 -22.64 -0.99 3.79
C PHE A 240 -21.42 -1.77 4.27
N THR A 241 -21.28 -2.98 3.75
CA THR A 241 -20.04 -3.74 3.82
C THR A 241 -18.95 -3.08 2.95
N ALA A 242 -17.69 -3.44 3.15
CA ALA A 242 -16.60 -2.95 2.31
C ALA A 242 -16.81 -3.30 0.84
N THR A 243 -17.37 -4.48 0.54
CA THR A 243 -17.68 -4.94 -0.82
C THR A 243 -18.79 -4.12 -1.47
N GLU A 244 -19.89 -3.88 -0.75
CA GLU A 244 -20.99 -3.06 -1.26
C GLU A 244 -20.57 -1.62 -1.49
N SER A 245 -19.85 -1.03 -0.54
CA SER A 245 -19.30 0.33 -0.69
C SER A 245 -18.36 0.45 -1.89
N ALA A 246 -17.50 -0.56 -2.10
CA ALA A 246 -16.60 -0.60 -3.23
C ALA A 246 -17.36 -0.71 -4.57
N ALA A 247 -18.40 -1.55 -4.65
CA ALA A 247 -19.25 -1.66 -5.84
C ALA A 247 -19.97 -0.36 -6.16
N ILE A 248 -20.55 0.31 -5.15
CA ILE A 248 -21.17 1.65 -5.31
C ILE A 248 -20.14 2.66 -5.80
N ALA A 249 -18.93 2.64 -5.24
CA ALA A 249 -17.88 3.55 -5.63
C ALA A 249 -17.40 3.35 -7.08
N VAL A 250 -17.39 2.11 -7.60
CA VAL A 250 -17.10 1.84 -9.03
C VAL A 250 -18.15 2.49 -9.93
N VAL A 251 -19.43 2.27 -9.64
CA VAL A 251 -20.53 2.87 -10.44
C VAL A 251 -20.47 4.40 -10.38
N TYR A 252 -20.25 4.94 -9.19
CA TYR A 252 -20.11 6.39 -9.00
C TYR A 252 -18.88 6.94 -9.73
N SER A 253 -17.73 6.28 -9.63
CA SER A 253 -16.49 6.69 -10.32
C SER A 253 -16.65 6.68 -11.84
N LEU A 254 -17.30 5.65 -12.39
CA LEU A 254 -17.62 5.57 -13.81
C LEU A 254 -18.50 6.75 -14.24
N PHE A 255 -19.57 7.02 -13.48
CA PHE A 255 -20.46 8.15 -13.73
C PHE A 255 -19.70 9.48 -13.71
N VAL A 256 -18.91 9.73 -12.69
CA VAL A 256 -18.14 10.98 -12.55
C VAL A 256 -17.12 11.13 -13.67
N SER A 257 -16.36 10.08 -13.99
CA SER A 257 -15.31 10.13 -15.00
C SER A 257 -15.85 10.33 -16.42
N VAL A 258 -17.00 9.74 -16.75
CA VAL A 258 -17.58 9.81 -18.10
C VAL A 258 -18.47 11.05 -18.25
N PHE A 259 -19.39 11.29 -17.31
CA PHE A 259 -20.46 12.31 -17.50
C PHE A 259 -20.12 13.66 -16.86
N VAL A 260 -19.51 13.68 -15.67
CA VAL A 260 -19.22 14.91 -14.93
C VAL A 260 -17.90 15.53 -15.40
N TYR A 261 -16.84 14.75 -15.39
CA TYR A 261 -15.50 15.22 -15.75
C TYR A 261 -15.21 15.09 -17.24
N LYS A 262 -15.91 14.19 -17.91
CA LYS A 262 -15.73 13.92 -19.35
C LYS A 262 -14.27 13.59 -19.71
N GLY A 263 -13.54 13.06 -18.73
CA GLY A 263 -12.13 12.66 -18.87
C GLY A 263 -11.97 11.28 -19.50
N LEU A 264 -13.05 10.47 -19.51
CA LEU A 264 -13.02 9.11 -19.99
C LEU A 264 -14.06 8.90 -21.10
N THR A 265 -13.60 8.43 -22.27
CA THR A 265 -14.47 7.99 -23.36
C THR A 265 -14.89 6.53 -23.17
N TRP A 266 -15.95 6.07 -23.85
CA TRP A 266 -16.36 4.65 -23.79
C TRP A 266 -15.23 3.70 -24.22
N LYS A 267 -14.39 4.08 -25.20
CA LYS A 267 -13.20 3.32 -25.56
C LYS A 267 -12.21 3.28 -24.40
N GLY A 268 -11.97 4.40 -23.73
CA GLY A 268 -11.11 4.47 -22.54
C GLY A 268 -11.64 3.65 -21.37
N VAL A 269 -12.97 3.50 -21.21
CA VAL A 269 -13.56 2.59 -20.21
C VAL A 269 -13.15 1.15 -20.49
N TRP A 270 -13.26 0.67 -21.73
CA TRP A 270 -12.87 -0.69 -22.10
C TRP A 270 -11.36 -0.92 -21.93
N GLU A 271 -10.53 0.06 -22.29
CA GLU A 271 -9.08 -0.01 -22.05
C GLU A 271 -8.75 -0.04 -20.54
N SER A 272 -9.47 0.73 -19.73
CA SER A 272 -9.33 0.71 -18.27
C SER A 272 -9.73 -0.63 -17.65
N LEU A 273 -10.84 -1.22 -18.12
CA LEU A 273 -11.27 -2.56 -17.69
C LEU A 273 -10.24 -3.63 -18.08
N GLY A 274 -9.63 -3.54 -19.26
CA GLY A 274 -8.51 -4.41 -19.64
C GLY A 274 -7.36 -4.35 -18.63
N LYS A 275 -6.91 -3.14 -18.27
CA LYS A 275 -5.87 -2.95 -17.24
C LYS A 275 -6.29 -3.51 -15.87
N CYS A 276 -7.57 -3.40 -15.51
CA CYS A 276 -8.09 -3.99 -14.27
C CYS A 276 -7.98 -5.52 -14.31
N ILE A 277 -8.34 -6.16 -15.41
CA ILE A 277 -8.26 -7.62 -15.57
C ILE A 277 -6.82 -8.10 -15.40
N ASP A 278 -5.86 -7.43 -16.05
CA ASP A 278 -4.44 -7.79 -15.94
C ASP A 278 -3.95 -7.71 -14.48
N THR A 279 -4.29 -6.63 -13.78
CA THR A 279 -3.93 -6.45 -12.36
C THR A 279 -4.61 -7.49 -11.47
N LEU A 280 -5.90 -7.74 -11.69
CA LEU A 280 -6.68 -8.71 -10.92
C LEU A 280 -6.21 -10.14 -11.12
N ALA A 281 -5.84 -10.52 -12.34
CA ALA A 281 -5.31 -11.86 -12.62
C ALA A 281 -4.07 -12.16 -11.76
N VAL A 282 -3.15 -11.19 -11.64
CA VAL A 282 -1.96 -11.34 -10.80
C VAL A 282 -2.32 -11.42 -9.32
N VAL A 283 -3.22 -10.56 -8.84
CA VAL A 283 -3.60 -10.53 -7.41
C VAL A 283 -4.35 -11.79 -7.02
N LEU A 284 -5.34 -12.22 -7.82
CA LEU A 284 -6.16 -13.39 -7.49
C LEU A 284 -5.37 -14.69 -7.52
N ILE A 285 -4.48 -14.90 -8.49
CA ILE A 285 -3.62 -16.08 -8.52
C ILE A 285 -2.66 -16.11 -7.33
N LEU A 286 -2.13 -14.96 -6.91
CA LEU A 286 -1.31 -14.84 -5.71
C LEU A 286 -2.10 -15.22 -4.45
N ILE A 287 -3.32 -14.72 -4.28
CA ILE A 287 -4.19 -15.07 -3.14
C ILE A 287 -4.47 -16.57 -3.13
N ALA A 288 -4.83 -17.15 -4.28
CA ALA A 288 -5.10 -18.57 -4.41
C ALA A 288 -3.90 -19.43 -3.99
N MET A 289 -2.72 -19.17 -4.55
CA MET A 289 -1.50 -19.91 -4.24
C MET A 289 -1.06 -19.70 -2.79
N SER A 290 -1.16 -18.47 -2.27
CA SER A 290 -0.79 -18.16 -0.89
C SER A 290 -1.71 -18.81 0.15
N SER A 291 -2.97 -19.05 -0.17
CA SER A 291 -3.89 -19.79 0.71
C SER A 291 -3.42 -21.25 0.92
N ALA A 292 -3.01 -21.92 -0.14
CA ALA A 292 -2.46 -23.27 -0.05
C ALA A 292 -1.11 -23.26 0.69
N PHE A 293 -0.25 -22.30 0.40
CA PHE A 293 1.02 -22.10 1.10
C PHE A 293 0.83 -21.86 2.60
N GLY A 294 -0.11 -20.99 2.97
CA GLY A 294 -0.47 -20.70 4.35
C GLY A 294 -0.99 -21.93 5.11
N THR A 295 -1.72 -22.82 4.41
CA THR A 295 -2.12 -24.09 4.99
C THR A 295 -0.91 -24.99 5.31
N CYS A 296 0.06 -25.08 4.39
CA CYS A 296 1.31 -25.82 4.66
C CYS A 296 2.09 -25.20 5.83
N LEU A 297 2.20 -23.87 5.91
CA LEU A 297 2.83 -23.17 7.04
C LEU A 297 2.17 -23.54 8.38
N THR A 298 0.84 -23.60 8.40
CA THR A 298 0.07 -23.92 9.61
C THR A 298 0.26 -25.37 10.04
N VAL A 299 0.17 -26.33 9.09
CA VAL A 299 0.39 -27.77 9.34
C VAL A 299 1.80 -28.04 9.86
N LEU A 300 2.80 -27.31 9.35
CA LEU A 300 4.21 -27.43 9.76
C LEU A 300 4.54 -26.63 11.04
N HIS A 301 3.55 -26.00 11.65
CA HIS A 301 3.71 -25.14 12.84
C HIS A 301 4.76 -24.03 12.67
N VAL A 302 4.95 -23.55 11.43
CA VAL A 302 5.95 -22.50 11.13
C VAL A 302 5.70 -21.21 11.91
N PRO A 303 4.45 -20.71 12.08
CA PRO A 303 4.19 -19.53 12.91
C PRO A 303 4.67 -19.68 14.35
N ALA A 304 4.38 -20.82 14.98
CA ALA A 304 4.80 -21.08 16.35
C ALA A 304 6.33 -21.21 16.48
N LYS A 305 6.99 -21.86 15.51
CA LYS A 305 8.45 -21.97 15.46
C LYS A 305 9.10 -20.59 15.25
N ALA A 306 8.55 -19.76 14.37
CA ALA A 306 9.02 -18.40 14.14
C ALA A 306 8.86 -17.53 15.40
N ALA A 307 7.71 -17.64 16.08
CA ALA A 307 7.48 -16.95 17.35
C ALA A 307 8.52 -17.37 18.41
N ALA A 308 8.75 -18.66 18.58
CA ALA A 308 9.75 -19.17 19.52
C ALA A 308 11.18 -18.71 19.18
N LEU A 309 11.54 -18.67 17.90
CA LEU A 309 12.85 -18.15 17.46
C LEU A 309 13.00 -16.66 17.77
N ILE A 310 12.00 -15.84 17.43
CA ILE A 310 12.03 -14.39 17.65
C ILE A 310 12.04 -14.06 19.15
N THR A 311 11.18 -14.70 19.95
CA THR A 311 11.14 -14.49 21.40
C THR A 311 12.35 -15.10 22.10
N GLY A 312 12.99 -16.12 21.51
CA GLY A 312 14.26 -16.68 21.96
C GLY A 312 15.45 -15.73 21.80
N VAL A 313 15.40 -14.81 20.82
CA VAL A 313 16.40 -13.73 20.66
C VAL A 313 16.25 -12.70 21.79
N SER A 314 15.02 -12.31 22.10
CA SER A 314 14.72 -11.37 23.18
C SER A 314 13.25 -11.47 23.58
N SER A 315 13.00 -11.43 24.88
CA SER A 315 11.65 -11.26 25.46
C SER A 315 11.26 -9.79 25.62
N ASN A 316 12.16 -8.85 25.29
CA ASN A 316 11.87 -7.41 25.38
C ASN A 316 10.96 -6.99 24.21
N PRO A 317 9.76 -6.45 24.46
CA PRO A 317 8.84 -6.02 23.42
C PRO A 317 9.46 -5.04 22.42
N ILE A 318 10.32 -4.12 22.87
CA ILE A 318 10.97 -3.13 22.00
C ILE A 318 11.85 -3.83 20.97
N VAL A 319 12.64 -4.83 21.38
CA VAL A 319 13.54 -5.57 20.49
C VAL A 319 12.73 -6.39 19.48
N VAL A 320 11.65 -7.03 19.93
CA VAL A 320 10.76 -7.81 19.05
C VAL A 320 10.10 -6.92 18.02
N ILE A 321 9.59 -5.73 18.40
CA ILE A 321 8.99 -4.76 17.47
C ILE A 321 10.01 -4.31 16.43
N LEU A 322 11.24 -3.98 16.83
CA LEU A 322 12.29 -3.58 15.90
C LEU A 322 12.67 -4.72 14.96
N LEU A 323 12.75 -5.95 15.45
CA LEU A 323 13.05 -7.13 14.64
C LEU A 323 11.94 -7.39 13.62
N LEU A 324 10.67 -7.27 14.01
CA LEU A 324 9.52 -7.35 13.08
C LEU A 324 9.61 -6.29 11.98
N ASN A 325 9.95 -5.04 12.34
CA ASN A 325 10.14 -3.97 11.36
C ASN A 325 11.28 -4.30 10.38
N VAL A 326 12.41 -4.79 10.86
CA VAL A 326 13.54 -5.16 9.98
C VAL A 326 13.18 -6.31 9.04
N ILE A 327 12.49 -7.35 9.55
CA ILE A 327 12.03 -8.48 8.72
C ILE A 327 11.08 -7.99 7.62
N LEU A 328 10.08 -7.18 7.97
CA LEU A 328 9.12 -6.65 7.01
C LEU A 328 9.78 -5.73 5.98
N LEU A 329 10.75 -4.90 6.41
CA LEU A 329 11.50 -4.04 5.50
C LEU A 329 12.28 -4.88 4.48
N VAL A 330 13.02 -5.90 4.93
CA VAL A 330 13.80 -6.79 4.06
C VAL A 330 12.88 -7.53 3.08
N LEU A 331 11.72 -8.02 3.54
CA LEU A 331 10.75 -8.65 2.65
C LEU A 331 10.21 -7.65 1.62
N GLY A 332 9.90 -6.41 2.03
CA GLY A 332 9.44 -5.34 1.14
C GLY A 332 10.45 -4.92 0.09
N MET A 333 11.75 -5.07 0.35
CA MET A 333 12.81 -4.82 -0.64
C MET A 333 12.84 -5.86 -1.77
N ILE A 334 12.30 -7.05 -1.54
CA ILE A 334 12.41 -8.21 -2.45
C ILE A 334 11.08 -8.48 -3.15
N MET A 335 9.97 -8.27 -2.46
CA MET A 335 8.64 -8.68 -2.90
C MET A 335 7.66 -7.51 -2.91
N ASP A 336 6.60 -7.62 -3.70
CA ASP A 336 5.48 -6.68 -3.66
C ASP A 336 4.63 -6.86 -2.38
N MET A 337 3.81 -5.85 -2.05
CA MET A 337 3.06 -5.79 -0.80
C MET A 337 2.05 -6.93 -0.64
N SER A 338 1.25 -7.22 -1.66
CA SER A 338 0.19 -8.24 -1.56
C SER A 338 0.73 -9.63 -1.19
N PRO A 339 1.81 -10.15 -1.82
CA PRO A 339 2.43 -11.39 -1.40
C PRO A 339 2.95 -11.37 0.05
N ILE A 340 3.54 -10.25 0.48
CA ILE A 340 4.06 -10.12 1.85
C ILE A 340 2.91 -10.22 2.85
N ILE A 341 1.81 -9.51 2.62
CA ILE A 341 0.63 -9.58 3.48
C ILE A 341 0.13 -11.02 3.59
N LEU A 342 0.01 -11.73 2.47
CA LEU A 342 -0.52 -13.09 2.43
C LEU A 342 0.37 -14.11 3.14
N ILE A 343 1.69 -13.95 3.05
CA ILE A 343 2.67 -14.93 3.56
C ILE A 343 3.14 -14.55 4.98
N ALA A 344 3.46 -13.28 5.20
CA ALA A 344 4.05 -12.85 6.46
C ALA A 344 3.02 -12.62 7.57
N THR A 345 1.77 -12.23 7.25
CA THR A 345 0.74 -11.99 8.28
C THR A 345 0.50 -13.23 9.16
N PRO A 346 0.22 -14.43 8.62
CA PRO A 346 -0.04 -15.59 9.48
C PRO A 346 1.19 -16.01 10.30
N ILE A 347 2.41 -15.62 9.89
CA ILE A 347 3.65 -15.94 10.60
C ILE A 347 3.95 -14.89 11.69
N LEU A 348 3.86 -13.61 11.34
CA LEU A 348 4.36 -12.53 12.20
C LEU A 348 3.29 -11.91 13.09
N LEU A 349 2.00 -11.99 12.72
CA LEU A 349 0.92 -11.45 13.54
C LEU A 349 0.84 -12.12 14.94
N PRO A 350 0.93 -13.46 15.07
CA PRO A 350 0.97 -14.09 16.40
C PRO A 350 2.16 -13.62 17.24
N VAL A 351 3.32 -13.38 16.61
CA VAL A 351 4.51 -12.83 17.29
C VAL A 351 4.24 -11.41 17.78
N ALA A 352 3.64 -10.57 16.94
CA ALA A 352 3.29 -9.20 17.30
C ALA A 352 2.29 -9.17 18.48
N GLN A 353 1.28 -10.04 18.43
CA GLN A 353 0.30 -10.17 19.52
C GLN A 353 0.92 -10.65 20.85
N SER A 354 1.91 -11.53 20.80
CA SER A 354 2.60 -12.03 22.01
C SER A 354 3.34 -10.93 22.78
N VAL A 355 3.70 -9.83 22.12
CA VAL A 355 4.32 -8.64 22.71
C VAL A 355 3.35 -7.48 22.90
N GLY A 356 2.05 -7.71 22.75
CA GLY A 356 1.00 -6.75 23.04
C GLY A 356 0.64 -5.80 21.89
N ILE A 357 1.11 -6.04 20.67
CA ILE A 357 0.70 -5.24 19.51
C ILE A 357 -0.72 -5.64 19.09
N HIS A 358 -1.59 -4.65 18.94
CA HIS A 358 -2.95 -4.86 18.46
C HIS A 358 -2.94 -5.24 16.97
N PRO A 359 -3.78 -6.20 16.49
CA PRO A 359 -3.79 -6.64 15.09
C PRO A 359 -3.94 -5.50 14.08
N ILE A 360 -4.78 -4.50 14.36
CA ILE A 360 -4.96 -3.32 13.51
C ILE A 360 -3.68 -2.50 13.45
N GLN A 361 -3.01 -2.26 14.58
CA GLN A 361 -1.73 -1.53 14.61
C GLN A 361 -0.67 -2.27 13.79
N PHE A 362 -0.58 -3.60 13.95
CA PHE A 362 0.34 -4.42 13.16
C PHE A 362 0.06 -4.33 11.65
N GLY A 363 -1.21 -4.31 11.25
CA GLY A 363 -1.58 -4.13 9.85
C GLY A 363 -1.10 -2.80 9.27
N ILE A 364 -1.29 -1.69 9.97
CA ILE A 364 -0.79 -0.37 9.56
C ILE A 364 0.74 -0.34 9.55
N MET A 365 1.38 -0.90 10.56
CA MET A 365 2.85 -1.04 10.62
C MET A 365 3.38 -1.84 9.43
N MET A 366 2.76 -2.96 9.08
CA MET A 366 3.11 -3.80 7.94
C MET A 366 2.95 -3.03 6.62
N VAL A 367 1.83 -2.33 6.43
CA VAL A 367 1.56 -1.58 5.19
C VAL A 367 2.61 -0.50 4.97
N LEU A 368 2.94 0.30 5.99
CA LEU A 368 3.97 1.34 5.84
C LEU A 368 5.35 0.73 5.61
N ASN A 369 5.69 -0.31 6.36
CA ASN A 369 6.98 -0.98 6.28
C ASN A 369 7.24 -1.55 4.89
N CYS A 370 6.26 -2.29 4.35
CA CYS A 370 6.31 -2.79 2.98
C CYS A 370 6.37 -1.63 1.97
N GLY A 371 5.64 -0.53 2.21
CA GLY A 371 5.71 0.68 1.38
C GLY A 371 7.12 1.25 1.30
N ILE A 372 7.84 1.35 2.43
CA ILE A 372 9.26 1.75 2.45
C ILE A 372 10.11 0.75 1.68
N GLY A 373 9.85 -0.54 1.84
CA GLY A 373 10.54 -1.61 1.10
C GLY A 373 10.40 -1.47 -0.42
N LEU A 374 9.18 -1.15 -0.92
CA LEU A 374 8.93 -0.93 -2.35
C LEU A 374 9.73 0.22 -2.96
N LEU A 375 10.30 1.11 -2.16
CA LEU A 375 11.18 2.19 -2.59
C LEU A 375 12.66 1.83 -2.46
N THR A 376 12.97 0.70 -1.81
CA THR A 376 14.34 0.38 -1.39
C THR A 376 14.95 -0.71 -2.29
N PRO A 377 16.18 -0.54 -2.80
CA PRO A 377 16.88 -1.61 -3.52
C PRO A 377 17.00 -2.89 -2.66
N PRO A 378 17.07 -4.11 -3.26
CA PRO A 378 17.49 -4.38 -4.65
C PRO A 378 16.35 -4.36 -5.68
N VAL A 379 15.11 -4.63 -5.32
CA VAL A 379 14.01 -4.63 -6.30
C VAL A 379 13.33 -3.26 -6.34
N GLY A 380 12.60 -2.86 -5.29
CA GLY A 380 11.97 -1.55 -5.22
C GLY A 380 11.02 -1.25 -6.38
N ALA A 381 9.87 -1.94 -6.46
CA ALA A 381 8.97 -1.83 -7.62
C ALA A 381 8.55 -0.38 -7.93
N VAL A 382 8.24 0.40 -6.91
CA VAL A 382 7.84 1.82 -7.05
C VAL A 382 9.03 2.69 -7.46
N LEU A 383 10.23 2.36 -6.97
CA LEU A 383 11.48 3.03 -7.37
C LEU A 383 11.74 2.87 -8.87
N PHE A 384 11.53 1.66 -9.42
CA PHE A 384 11.65 1.41 -10.86
C PHE A 384 10.64 2.24 -11.67
N ILE A 385 9.38 2.28 -11.23
CA ILE A 385 8.33 3.07 -11.88
C ILE A 385 8.71 4.55 -11.89
N GLY A 386 9.10 5.11 -10.74
CA GLY A 386 9.50 6.50 -10.63
C GLY A 386 10.72 6.84 -11.50
N SER A 387 11.73 5.97 -11.52
CA SER A 387 12.91 6.13 -12.39
C SER A 387 12.55 6.12 -13.88
N ALA A 388 11.61 5.25 -14.28
CA ALA A 388 11.12 5.15 -15.65
C ALA A 388 10.31 6.40 -16.05
N VAL A 389 9.38 6.85 -15.21
CA VAL A 389 8.56 8.05 -15.44
C VAL A 389 9.44 9.30 -15.55
N ALA A 390 10.40 9.44 -14.65
CA ALA A 390 11.33 10.58 -14.65
C ALA A 390 12.44 10.48 -15.71
N LYS A 391 12.60 9.32 -16.35
CA LYS A 391 13.75 9.00 -17.25
C LYS A 391 15.09 9.27 -16.56
N ARG A 392 15.20 8.89 -15.28
CA ARG A 392 16.42 9.10 -14.46
C ARG A 392 17.04 7.76 -14.05
N PRO A 393 18.39 7.68 -13.97
CA PRO A 393 19.06 6.49 -13.45
C PRO A 393 18.65 6.21 -12.00
N MET A 394 18.35 4.96 -11.69
CA MET A 394 17.86 4.51 -10.38
C MET A 394 18.79 4.93 -9.23
N GLU A 395 20.11 4.84 -9.44
CA GLU A 395 21.12 5.17 -8.43
C GLU A 395 21.04 6.64 -7.98
N LYS A 396 20.70 7.55 -8.91
CA LYS A 396 20.52 8.98 -8.58
C LYS A 396 19.23 9.21 -7.80
N VAL A 397 18.16 8.54 -8.20
CA VAL A 397 16.87 8.60 -7.50
C VAL A 397 17.02 8.06 -6.06
N VAL A 398 17.68 6.91 -5.88
CA VAL A 398 17.95 6.34 -4.54
C VAL A 398 18.71 7.32 -3.66
N ARG A 399 19.76 7.96 -4.17
CA ARG A 399 20.52 8.96 -3.40
C ARG A 399 19.65 10.16 -3.00
N ALA A 400 18.77 10.62 -3.89
CA ALA A 400 17.86 11.71 -3.60
C ALA A 400 16.76 11.32 -2.58
N THR A 401 16.43 10.01 -2.50
CA THR A 401 15.43 9.47 -1.58
C THR A 401 15.97 9.29 -0.15
N LEU A 402 17.30 9.22 0.05
CA LEU A 402 17.89 8.98 1.37
C LEU A 402 17.36 9.88 2.50
N PRO A 403 17.20 11.21 2.34
CA PRO A 403 16.63 12.06 3.38
C PRO A 403 15.18 11.71 3.72
N PHE A 404 14.41 11.25 2.72
CA PHE A 404 13.01 10.89 2.89
C PHE A 404 12.85 9.55 3.61
N TYR A 405 13.78 8.59 3.43
CA TYR A 405 13.78 7.36 4.24
C TYR A 405 13.85 7.67 5.74
N ILE A 406 14.62 8.68 6.14
CA ILE A 406 14.67 9.10 7.54
C ILE A 406 13.29 9.56 8.01
N CYS A 407 12.60 10.39 7.22
CA CYS A 407 11.23 10.84 7.53
C CYS A 407 10.25 9.66 7.64
N MET A 408 10.32 8.72 6.71
CA MET A 408 9.46 7.54 6.67
C MET A 408 9.75 6.59 7.85
N LEU A 409 11.03 6.38 8.20
CA LEU A 409 11.42 5.55 9.34
C LEU A 409 10.97 6.16 10.66
N ILE A 410 11.05 7.49 10.82
CA ILE A 410 10.51 8.19 12.00
C ILE A 410 8.99 7.95 12.11
N ALA A 411 8.25 8.10 11.01
CA ALA A 411 6.82 7.82 10.98
C ALA A 411 6.52 6.35 11.32
N LEU A 412 7.30 5.40 10.78
CA LEU A 412 7.18 3.97 11.06
C LEU A 412 7.42 3.66 12.53
N LEU A 413 8.46 4.23 13.14
CA LEU A 413 8.74 4.02 14.56
C LEU A 413 7.63 4.60 15.45
N LEU A 414 7.10 5.78 15.13
CA LEU A 414 5.96 6.34 15.84
C LEU A 414 4.73 5.43 15.75
N ILE A 415 4.40 4.90 14.58
CA ILE A 415 3.29 3.95 14.39
C ILE A 415 3.53 2.66 15.16
N SER A 416 4.78 2.17 15.19
CA SER A 416 5.13 0.91 15.85
C SER A 416 5.08 1.01 17.38
N PHE A 417 5.55 2.13 17.95
CA PHE A 417 5.68 2.28 19.40
C PHE A 417 4.57 3.07 20.07
N VAL A 418 3.76 3.81 19.31
CA VAL A 418 2.66 4.62 19.85
C VAL A 418 1.32 4.09 19.32
N PRO A 419 0.65 3.16 20.04
CA PRO A 419 -0.60 2.56 19.59
C PRO A 419 -1.69 3.58 19.29
N ALA A 420 -1.69 4.72 19.99
CA ALA A 420 -2.67 5.78 19.80
C ALA A 420 -2.66 6.33 18.36
N VAL A 421 -1.53 6.35 17.67
CA VAL A 421 -1.42 6.83 16.28
C VAL A 421 -2.34 6.02 15.34
N SER A 422 -2.43 4.71 15.53
CA SER A 422 -3.26 3.84 14.71
C SER A 422 -4.64 3.56 15.32
N LEU A 423 -4.75 3.52 16.65
CA LEU A 423 -5.94 3.03 17.34
C LEU A 423 -6.88 4.14 17.84
N TRP A 424 -6.43 5.40 17.87
CA TRP A 424 -7.22 6.51 18.42
C TRP A 424 -8.50 6.76 17.60
N LEU A 425 -8.38 6.86 16.29
CA LEU A 425 -9.51 7.13 15.42
C LEU A 425 -10.53 5.97 15.39
N PRO A 426 -10.12 4.69 15.23
CA PRO A 426 -11.04 3.55 15.35
C PRO A 426 -11.78 3.49 16.68
N LYS A 427 -11.12 3.85 17.80
CA LYS A 427 -11.77 3.88 19.13
C LYS A 427 -12.86 4.94 19.22
N ILE A 428 -12.60 6.16 18.74
CA ILE A 428 -13.58 7.26 18.80
C ILE A 428 -14.77 7.00 17.87
N THR A 429 -14.53 6.38 16.73
CA THR A 429 -15.61 6.06 15.78
C THR A 429 -16.41 4.82 16.16
N GLY A 430 -16.05 4.12 17.24
CA GLY A 430 -16.71 2.89 17.65
C GLY A 430 -16.50 1.72 16.70
N ALA A 431 -15.46 1.79 15.87
CA ALA A 431 -15.10 0.73 14.91
C ALA A 431 -14.22 -0.36 15.55
N LEU A 432 -13.73 -0.14 16.77
CA LEU A 432 -12.94 -1.06 17.60
C LEU A 432 -13.81 -1.74 18.63
#